data_f9a971d90cc57ccfbb9ee23b1e6ba9b9
#
_entry.id   f9a971d90cc57ccfbb9ee23b1e6ba9b9
#
_cell.length_a   1.000
_cell.length_b   1.000
_cell.length_c   1.000
_cell.angle_alpha   90.00
_cell.angle_beta   90.00
_cell.angle_gamma   90.00
#
_symmetry.space_group_name_H-M   'P 1'
#
loop_
_entity.id
_entity.type
_entity.pdbx_description
1 polymer ?
#
loop_
_entity_poly.entity_id
_entity_poly.type
_entity_poly.pdbx_seq_one_letter_code
_entity_poly.pdbx_strand_id
1 'polypeptide(L)'
;MGRQTRAMWRVLVLAVAAPLAFATAAPAQEPELLDPNLEVRTAVSGLSEPISMAFIGKGDMLVLEKASGQVKRVVDREVQGVVLDLAVNSASERGLLGIALHPKFRRNGWVYLFWSESSTGADSDTLDGVRLLGNRIDRFEWDGEALEFDRSILQFRAFQADEGQPLRANHNGGVLRFGPDGKLYAIVGDTGRRGQLQNLVNGPFGPGIPDDQFGGPEPDDAHRTGVIVRLNDDGSAPRDNPFFRVGRSMGGEVGANVQRLFAYGLRNSFGMAFDPRSGDLWEQENGDDSFSELNRVDPGMNSGWVQIMGPASRVAQFKAIETDPTAPQPFTPNGYFGLQQIRWPPTNIADTPAEALSRMFMVPGARFSDPELSWKFEVAPGGIGFLDSNALGGDYRRDLFMGGARDFLEGGHLFRIELTGNRRAVDVDDPRLEDGVADNINKWELTESESLLFGRNFGVGTDVQTGPDGHLYVVSLSKGAVYEIDRAR
;
A
#
# COMPACT_ATOMS: atom_id res chain seq x y z
N MET A 1 -35.27 -68.04 -34.90
CA MET A 1 -36.05 -68.33 -33.69
C MET A 1 -35.09 -68.34 -32.52
N GLY A 2 -35.20 -67.41 -31.58
CA GLY A 2 -34.37 -67.33 -30.43
C GLY A 2 -34.55 -65.93 -29.76
N ARG A 3 -35.54 -65.85 -28.88
CA ARG A 3 -35.81 -64.63 -28.06
C ARG A 3 -34.76 -64.52 -26.97
N GLN A 4 -33.99 -63.44 -26.98
CA GLN A 4 -33.16 -63.05 -25.84
C GLN A 4 -33.95 -62.07 -24.98
N THR A 5 -34.22 -62.48 -23.74
CA THR A 5 -34.78 -61.72 -22.66
C THR A 5 -33.73 -60.83 -22.03
N ARG A 6 -33.90 -59.51 -22.09
CA ARG A 6 -33.06 -58.54 -21.38
C ARG A 6 -33.55 -58.39 -19.94
N ALA A 7 -32.71 -58.75 -18.99
CA ALA A 7 -32.93 -58.49 -17.57
C ALA A 7 -32.54 -57.02 -17.27
N MET A 8 -33.49 -56.23 -16.82
CA MET A 8 -33.29 -54.89 -16.29
C MET A 8 -32.87 -54.98 -14.82
N TRP A 9 -31.65 -54.62 -14.54
CA TRP A 9 -31.18 -54.39 -13.16
C TRP A 9 -31.59 -52.98 -12.74
N ARG A 10 -32.47 -52.85 -11.74
CA ARG A 10 -32.76 -51.58 -11.06
C ARG A 10 -31.72 -51.41 -9.97
N VAL A 11 -30.85 -50.39 -10.16
CA VAL A 11 -29.95 -49.92 -9.12
C VAL A 11 -30.74 -48.97 -8.21
N LEU A 12 -30.88 -49.37 -6.96
CA LEU A 12 -31.47 -48.55 -5.90
C LEU A 12 -30.39 -47.62 -5.39
N VAL A 13 -30.47 -46.32 -5.70
CA VAL A 13 -29.58 -45.30 -5.13
C VAL A 13 -30.18 -44.88 -3.79
N LEU A 14 -29.57 -45.33 -2.70
CA LEU A 14 -29.83 -44.78 -1.37
C LEU A 14 -29.15 -43.42 -1.25
N ALA A 15 -29.90 -42.34 -1.28
CA ALA A 15 -29.42 -41.03 -0.93
C ALA A 15 -29.26 -40.93 0.61
N VAL A 16 -28.04 -41.00 1.08
CA VAL A 16 -27.72 -40.66 2.47
C VAL A 16 -27.66 -39.14 2.55
N ALA A 17 -28.69 -38.53 3.13
CA ALA A 17 -28.67 -37.11 3.50
C ALA A 17 -27.76 -36.95 4.73
N ALA A 18 -26.54 -36.52 4.53
CA ALA A 18 -25.69 -36.03 5.61
C ALA A 18 -26.26 -34.68 6.09
N PRO A 19 -26.42 -34.45 7.40
CA PRO A 19 -26.78 -33.13 7.90
C PRO A 19 -25.58 -32.17 7.62
N LEU A 20 -25.81 -31.14 6.84
CA LEU A 20 -24.92 -30.00 6.76
C LEU A 20 -24.95 -29.33 8.14
N ALA A 21 -23.92 -29.60 8.94
CA ALA A 21 -23.65 -28.80 10.11
C ALA A 21 -23.21 -27.42 9.60
N PHE A 22 -24.06 -26.43 9.73
CA PHE A 22 -23.68 -25.05 9.61
C PHE A 22 -22.70 -24.79 10.76
N ALA A 23 -21.39 -24.75 10.45
CA ALA A 23 -20.42 -24.17 11.33
C ALA A 23 -20.84 -22.70 11.51
N THR A 24 -21.33 -22.34 12.69
CA THR A 24 -21.51 -20.94 13.07
C THR A 24 -20.12 -20.32 13.03
N ALA A 25 -19.92 -19.39 12.09
CA ALA A 25 -18.69 -18.60 12.08
C ALA A 25 -18.53 -18.01 13.49
N ALA A 26 -17.35 -18.17 14.08
CA ALA A 26 -17.05 -17.52 15.34
C ALA A 26 -17.28 -16.01 15.15
N PRO A 27 -17.86 -15.30 16.11
CA PRO A 27 -18.04 -13.86 16.00
C PRO A 27 -16.67 -13.24 15.75
N ALA A 28 -16.60 -12.34 14.78
CA ALA A 28 -15.37 -11.60 14.48
C ALA A 28 -14.90 -10.91 15.78
N GLN A 29 -13.65 -11.14 16.16
CA GLN A 29 -13.10 -10.54 17.37
C GLN A 29 -13.08 -9.02 17.23
N GLU A 30 -13.51 -8.31 18.26
CA GLU A 30 -13.44 -6.85 18.31
C GLU A 30 -11.98 -6.39 18.46
N PRO A 31 -11.63 -5.18 17.98
CA PRO A 31 -10.31 -4.61 18.20
C PRO A 31 -9.97 -4.50 19.68
N GLU A 32 -8.74 -4.84 20.02
CA GLU A 32 -8.22 -4.85 21.39
C GLU A 32 -6.90 -4.07 21.44
N LEU A 33 -6.74 -3.21 22.45
CA LEU A 33 -5.50 -2.51 22.75
C LEU A 33 -4.76 -3.22 23.89
N LEU A 34 -3.44 -3.23 23.84
CA LEU A 34 -2.61 -3.85 24.86
C LEU A 34 -2.44 -2.96 26.09
N ASP A 35 -2.55 -1.64 25.96
CA ASP A 35 -2.57 -0.71 27.10
C ASP A 35 -3.98 -0.62 27.69
N PRO A 36 -4.22 -1.05 28.95
CA PRO A 36 -5.53 -0.98 29.57
C PRO A 36 -6.00 0.45 29.93
N ASN A 37 -5.14 1.46 29.79
CA ASN A 37 -5.50 2.86 29.99
C ASN A 37 -6.08 3.50 28.72
N LEU A 38 -6.13 2.75 27.62
CA LEU A 38 -6.71 3.17 26.36
C LEU A 38 -7.95 2.35 26.03
N GLU A 39 -8.83 2.92 25.26
CA GLU A 39 -10.01 2.24 24.73
C GLU A 39 -10.14 2.46 23.23
N VAL A 40 -10.67 1.47 22.53
CA VAL A 40 -11.05 1.58 21.13
C VAL A 40 -12.57 1.66 21.03
N ARG A 41 -13.05 2.58 20.21
CA ARG A 41 -14.49 2.76 19.92
C ARG A 41 -14.70 2.70 18.41
N THR A 42 -15.86 2.21 17.99
CA THR A 42 -16.27 2.32 16.60
C THR A 42 -16.74 3.76 16.33
N ALA A 43 -15.99 4.47 15.48
CA ALA A 43 -16.38 5.80 15.02
C ALA A 43 -17.49 5.72 13.95
N VAL A 44 -17.43 4.74 13.05
CA VAL A 44 -18.49 4.41 12.10
C VAL A 44 -18.30 2.97 11.63
N SER A 45 -19.38 2.28 11.30
CA SER A 45 -19.37 0.91 10.76
C SER A 45 -20.42 0.74 9.65
N GLY A 46 -20.46 -0.43 9.04
CA GLY A 46 -21.38 -0.72 7.93
C GLY A 46 -20.93 -0.11 6.60
N LEU A 47 -19.65 0.24 6.49
CA LEU A 47 -19.02 0.68 5.25
C LEU A 47 -18.58 -0.54 4.41
N SER A 48 -18.53 -0.36 3.09
CA SER A 48 -18.08 -1.39 2.15
C SER A 48 -16.61 -1.16 1.77
N GLU A 49 -15.71 -2.00 2.28
CA GLU A 49 -14.26 -1.89 2.01
C GLU A 49 -13.72 -0.45 2.17
N PRO A 50 -13.90 0.20 3.34
CA PRO A 50 -13.36 1.54 3.54
C PRO A 50 -11.83 1.51 3.49
N ILE A 51 -11.22 2.47 2.78
CA ILE A 51 -9.78 2.41 2.49
C ILE A 51 -9.02 3.63 2.99
N SER A 52 -9.61 4.80 2.98
CA SER A 52 -8.97 6.04 3.43
C SER A 52 -10.02 7.04 3.90
N MET A 53 -9.59 8.04 4.68
CA MET A 53 -10.47 9.06 5.23
C MET A 53 -9.83 10.44 5.20
N ALA A 54 -10.66 11.48 5.33
CA ALA A 54 -10.19 12.85 5.54
C ALA A 54 -11.18 13.63 6.40
N PHE A 55 -10.68 14.36 7.40
CA PHE A 55 -11.51 15.19 8.28
C PHE A 55 -11.77 16.56 7.65
N ILE A 56 -13.01 16.86 7.29
CA ILE A 56 -13.42 18.17 6.78
C ILE A 56 -13.87 19.10 7.90
N GLY A 57 -14.13 18.57 9.10
CA GLY A 57 -14.50 19.30 10.30
C GLY A 57 -14.40 18.45 11.55
N LYS A 58 -14.72 19.04 12.71
CA LYS A 58 -14.82 18.28 13.95
C LYS A 58 -16.07 17.40 13.90
N GLY A 59 -15.89 16.09 14.08
CA GLY A 59 -16.97 15.11 13.92
C GLY A 59 -17.49 14.96 12.49
N ASP A 60 -16.80 15.51 11.48
CA ASP A 60 -17.23 15.50 10.08
C ASP A 60 -16.07 15.02 9.21
N MET A 61 -16.23 13.86 8.55
CA MET A 61 -15.20 13.23 7.72
C MET A 61 -15.77 12.67 6.43
N LEU A 62 -14.91 12.59 5.43
CA LEU A 62 -15.12 11.84 4.20
C LEU A 62 -14.43 10.50 4.33
N VAL A 63 -15.11 9.40 3.97
CA VAL A 63 -14.57 8.05 3.95
C VAL A 63 -14.73 7.47 2.56
N LEU A 64 -13.65 6.89 2.02
CA LEU A 64 -13.64 6.27 0.71
C LEU A 64 -14.01 4.80 0.81
N GLU A 65 -14.92 4.35 -0.06
CA GLU A 65 -15.21 2.93 -0.29
C GLU A 65 -14.51 2.46 -1.57
N LYS A 66 -13.58 1.52 -1.41
CA LYS A 66 -12.63 1.09 -2.46
C LYS A 66 -13.31 0.55 -3.71
N ALA A 67 -14.26 -0.38 -3.55
CA ALA A 67 -14.83 -1.15 -4.65
C ALA A 67 -16.04 -0.46 -5.30
N SER A 68 -16.78 0.33 -4.53
CA SER A 68 -17.96 1.04 -5.02
C SER A 68 -17.65 2.42 -5.61
N GLY A 69 -16.40 2.90 -5.50
CA GLY A 69 -16.03 4.24 -5.96
C GLY A 69 -16.68 5.39 -5.19
N GLN A 70 -17.37 5.08 -4.09
CA GLN A 70 -18.16 6.05 -3.34
C GLN A 70 -17.35 6.78 -2.28
N VAL A 71 -17.56 8.08 -2.19
CA VAL A 71 -17.13 8.90 -1.06
C VAL A 71 -18.34 9.09 -0.15
N LYS A 72 -18.25 8.58 1.08
CA LYS A 72 -19.28 8.72 2.11
C LYS A 72 -18.95 9.90 3.02
N ARG A 73 -19.94 10.74 3.30
CA ARG A 73 -19.83 11.72 4.40
C ARG A 73 -20.33 11.10 5.69
N VAL A 74 -19.54 11.23 6.74
CA VAL A 74 -19.87 10.77 8.10
C VAL A 74 -19.86 11.97 9.03
N VAL A 75 -20.96 12.23 9.71
CA VAL A 75 -21.11 13.31 10.69
C VAL A 75 -21.54 12.71 12.02
N ASP A 76 -20.84 13.05 13.07
CA ASP A 76 -21.13 12.61 14.43
C ASP A 76 -21.39 11.08 14.51
N ARG A 77 -20.52 10.30 13.82
CA ARG A 77 -20.51 8.82 13.77
C ARG A 77 -21.63 8.21 12.91
N GLU A 78 -22.40 9.01 12.18
CA GLU A 78 -23.47 8.54 11.31
C GLU A 78 -23.16 8.83 9.84
N VAL A 79 -23.37 7.84 8.96
CA VAL A 79 -23.27 8.02 7.51
C VAL A 79 -24.43 8.89 7.04
N GLN A 80 -24.11 10.06 6.49
CA GLN A 80 -25.13 11.00 5.98
C GLN A 80 -25.54 10.67 4.54
N GLY A 81 -24.63 10.11 3.75
CA GLY A 81 -24.88 9.77 2.35
C GLY A 81 -23.62 9.71 1.50
N VAL A 82 -23.84 9.54 0.21
CA VAL A 82 -22.81 9.55 -0.83
C VAL A 82 -22.65 10.97 -1.34
N VAL A 83 -21.44 11.50 -1.33
CA VAL A 83 -21.11 12.86 -1.81
C VAL A 83 -20.38 12.85 -3.15
N LEU A 84 -19.93 11.66 -3.59
CA LEU A 84 -19.36 11.40 -4.93
C LEU A 84 -19.47 9.91 -5.21
N ASP A 85 -19.71 9.57 -6.48
CA ASP A 85 -19.74 8.19 -6.99
C ASP A 85 -18.96 8.13 -8.30
N LEU A 86 -17.85 7.39 -8.31
CA LEU A 86 -16.94 7.26 -9.44
C LEU A 86 -17.02 5.84 -10.01
N ALA A 87 -17.08 5.70 -11.31
CA ALA A 87 -17.02 4.39 -11.98
C ALA A 87 -15.60 3.82 -11.88
N VAL A 88 -15.36 2.98 -10.88
CA VAL A 88 -14.03 2.44 -10.58
C VAL A 88 -13.82 1.03 -11.14
N ASN A 89 -12.55 0.70 -11.44
CA ASN A 89 -12.13 -0.69 -11.56
C ASN A 89 -11.50 -1.12 -10.22
N SER A 90 -12.11 -2.09 -9.56
CA SER A 90 -11.71 -2.55 -8.22
C SER A 90 -10.98 -3.90 -8.21
N ALA A 91 -10.55 -4.40 -9.39
CA ALA A 91 -9.82 -5.65 -9.48
C ALA A 91 -8.58 -5.64 -8.57
N SER A 92 -8.49 -6.62 -7.67
CA SER A 92 -7.42 -6.77 -6.69
C SER A 92 -7.18 -5.48 -5.86
N GLU A 93 -6.07 -4.78 -6.07
CA GLU A 93 -5.69 -3.58 -5.30
C GLU A 93 -6.14 -2.27 -5.94
N ARG A 94 -6.79 -2.29 -7.10
CA ARG A 94 -7.38 -1.11 -7.74
C ARG A 94 -8.65 -0.66 -7.02
N GLY A 95 -9.12 0.53 -7.35
CA GLY A 95 -10.36 1.10 -6.82
C GLY A 95 -10.24 2.60 -6.55
N LEU A 96 -11.09 3.12 -5.68
CA LEU A 96 -10.94 4.44 -5.08
C LEU A 96 -10.02 4.30 -3.86
N LEU A 97 -8.77 4.83 -3.93
CA LEU A 97 -7.70 4.41 -3.02
C LEU A 97 -7.25 5.49 -2.03
N GLY A 98 -7.14 6.74 -2.44
CA GLY A 98 -6.57 7.77 -1.58
C GLY A 98 -7.28 9.10 -1.66
N ILE A 99 -7.25 9.83 -0.54
CA ILE A 99 -7.79 11.17 -0.41
C ILE A 99 -6.79 12.08 0.29
N ALA A 100 -6.67 13.33 -0.20
CA ALA A 100 -5.97 14.38 0.51
C ALA A 100 -6.72 15.70 0.38
N LEU A 101 -6.88 16.42 1.49
CA LEU A 101 -7.40 17.79 1.48
C LEU A 101 -6.26 18.77 1.20
N HIS A 102 -6.52 19.75 0.35
CA HIS A 102 -5.58 20.85 0.14
C HIS A 102 -5.27 21.58 1.46
N PRO A 103 -4.04 22.04 1.75
CA PRO A 103 -3.72 22.73 3.00
C PRO A 103 -4.57 23.98 3.28
N LYS A 104 -5.20 24.53 2.25
CA LYS A 104 -6.15 25.64 2.33
C LYS A 104 -7.60 25.21 2.09
N PHE A 105 -7.94 23.95 2.39
CA PHE A 105 -9.26 23.35 2.13
C PHE A 105 -10.41 24.24 2.63
N ARG A 106 -10.32 24.75 3.84
CA ARG A 106 -11.36 25.66 4.40
C ARG A 106 -11.62 26.91 3.55
N ARG A 107 -10.70 27.25 2.63
CA ARG A 107 -10.81 28.43 1.76
C ARG A 107 -11.22 28.06 0.34
N ASN A 108 -10.77 26.94 -0.17
CA ASN A 108 -10.90 26.57 -1.58
C ASN A 108 -11.71 25.31 -1.83
N GLY A 109 -12.06 24.54 -0.80
CA GLY A 109 -12.83 23.31 -0.93
C GLY A 109 -12.10 22.18 -1.67
N TRP A 110 -10.80 22.31 -2.00
CA TRP A 110 -10.13 21.36 -2.86
C TRP A 110 -9.80 20.05 -2.17
N VAL A 111 -10.26 18.95 -2.81
CA VAL A 111 -10.05 17.55 -2.43
C VAL A 111 -9.38 16.84 -3.60
N TYR A 112 -8.35 16.07 -3.32
CA TYR A 112 -7.64 15.25 -4.29
C TYR A 112 -7.93 13.79 -4.03
N LEU A 113 -8.31 13.07 -5.07
CA LEU A 113 -8.58 11.63 -5.01
C LEU A 113 -7.64 10.88 -5.94
N PHE A 114 -7.13 9.75 -5.45
CA PHE A 114 -6.45 8.75 -6.29
C PHE A 114 -7.41 7.58 -6.52
N TRP A 115 -7.63 7.22 -7.79
CA TRP A 115 -8.56 6.16 -8.15
C TRP A 115 -8.23 5.50 -9.48
N SER A 116 -8.73 4.27 -9.68
CA SER A 116 -8.59 3.50 -10.91
C SER A 116 -9.87 3.60 -11.73
N GLU A 117 -9.83 4.32 -12.84
CA GLU A 117 -11.01 4.56 -13.71
C GLU A 117 -11.40 3.28 -14.46
N SER A 118 -12.65 2.85 -14.32
CA SER A 118 -13.20 1.75 -15.11
C SER A 118 -13.31 2.16 -16.59
N SER A 119 -12.87 1.29 -17.48
CA SER A 119 -13.01 1.51 -18.94
C SER A 119 -14.43 1.27 -19.45
N THR A 120 -15.31 0.70 -18.62
CA THR A 120 -16.69 0.36 -18.98
C THR A 120 -17.68 1.49 -18.74
N GLY A 121 -17.29 2.51 -17.96
CA GLY A 121 -18.18 3.59 -17.52
C GLY A 121 -19.10 3.21 -16.36
N ALA A 122 -18.91 2.02 -15.77
CA ALA A 122 -19.55 1.53 -14.55
C ALA A 122 -18.50 0.80 -13.73
N ASP A 123 -18.78 0.50 -12.46
CA ASP A 123 -17.91 -0.31 -11.64
C ASP A 123 -17.60 -1.65 -12.29
N SER A 124 -16.35 -2.09 -12.15
CA SER A 124 -15.86 -3.36 -12.67
C SER A 124 -14.78 -3.95 -11.76
N ASP A 125 -14.69 -5.27 -11.74
CA ASP A 125 -13.71 -6.05 -10.97
C ASP A 125 -12.84 -6.95 -11.87
N THR A 126 -12.90 -6.76 -13.19
CA THR A 126 -12.13 -7.56 -14.14
C THR A 126 -10.75 -6.95 -14.41
N LEU A 127 -9.74 -7.80 -14.63
CA LEU A 127 -8.36 -7.35 -14.84
C LEU A 127 -8.19 -6.42 -16.05
N ASP A 128 -9.00 -6.60 -17.08
CA ASP A 128 -9.00 -5.84 -18.33
C ASP A 128 -10.00 -4.67 -18.34
N GLY A 129 -10.79 -4.52 -17.27
CA GLY A 129 -11.79 -3.46 -17.12
C GLY A 129 -11.21 -2.07 -16.82
N VAL A 130 -9.97 -1.80 -17.21
CA VAL A 130 -9.25 -0.55 -16.96
C VAL A 130 -8.39 -0.18 -18.17
N ARG A 131 -8.18 1.12 -18.41
CA ARG A 131 -7.23 1.59 -19.42
C ARG A 131 -5.80 1.49 -18.89
N LEU A 132 -4.80 1.44 -19.78
CA LEU A 132 -3.39 1.42 -19.40
C LEU A 132 -3.04 2.57 -18.45
N LEU A 133 -3.43 3.79 -18.76
CA LEU A 133 -3.30 4.98 -17.89
C LEU A 133 -4.59 5.20 -17.08
N GLY A 134 -5.08 4.14 -16.44
CA GLY A 134 -6.34 4.16 -15.71
C GLY A 134 -6.24 4.60 -14.26
N ASN A 135 -5.05 4.56 -13.65
CA ASN A 135 -4.83 5.16 -12.33
C ASN A 135 -4.66 6.66 -12.47
N ARG A 136 -5.34 7.43 -11.65
CA ARG A 136 -5.35 8.88 -11.80
C ARG A 136 -5.49 9.63 -10.49
N ILE A 137 -4.91 10.81 -10.44
CA ILE A 137 -5.17 11.81 -9.42
C ILE A 137 -6.04 12.88 -10.05
N ASP A 138 -7.21 13.10 -9.48
CA ASP A 138 -8.11 14.19 -9.87
C ASP A 138 -8.38 15.10 -8.69
N ARG A 139 -8.62 16.39 -8.98
CA ARG A 139 -9.05 17.37 -8.01
C ARG A 139 -10.55 17.60 -8.15
N PHE A 140 -11.19 17.66 -7.00
CA PHE A 140 -12.60 17.97 -6.83
C PHE A 140 -12.75 19.20 -5.93
N GLU A 141 -13.87 19.87 -6.01
CA GLU A 141 -14.24 20.97 -5.13
C GLU A 141 -15.40 20.55 -4.24
N TRP A 142 -15.25 20.70 -2.93
CA TRP A 142 -16.30 20.49 -1.95
C TRP A 142 -17.14 21.75 -1.83
N ASP A 143 -18.44 21.68 -2.18
CA ASP A 143 -19.37 22.80 -2.13
C ASP A 143 -20.18 22.88 -0.82
N GLY A 144 -19.98 21.90 0.09
CA GLY A 144 -20.72 21.74 1.35
C GLY A 144 -21.69 20.56 1.35
N GLU A 145 -22.06 20.05 0.17
CA GLU A 145 -22.99 18.92 -0.01
C GLU A 145 -22.41 17.80 -0.86
N ALA A 146 -21.64 18.12 -1.90
CA ALA A 146 -21.08 17.19 -2.86
C ALA A 146 -19.64 17.56 -3.26
N LEU A 147 -18.97 16.61 -3.90
CA LEU A 147 -17.66 16.78 -4.54
C LEU A 147 -17.87 16.94 -6.05
N GLU A 148 -17.57 18.12 -6.58
CA GLU A 148 -17.66 18.42 -7.99
C GLU A 148 -16.30 18.29 -8.67
N PHE A 149 -16.23 17.60 -9.83
CA PHE A 149 -14.97 17.45 -10.58
C PHE A 149 -14.47 18.82 -11.07
N ASP A 150 -13.21 19.15 -10.75
CA ASP A 150 -12.53 20.34 -11.23
C ASP A 150 -11.56 20.01 -12.39
N ARG A 151 -10.57 19.16 -12.14
CA ARG A 151 -9.58 18.79 -13.17
C ARG A 151 -8.81 17.52 -12.87
N SER A 152 -8.26 16.91 -13.91
CA SER A 152 -7.25 15.86 -13.79
C SER A 152 -5.88 16.48 -13.49
N ILE A 153 -5.17 15.88 -12.53
CA ILE A 153 -3.85 16.31 -12.07
C ILE A 153 -2.75 15.47 -12.71
N LEU A 154 -2.87 14.14 -12.64
CA LEU A 154 -1.88 13.22 -13.20
C LEU A 154 -2.49 11.84 -13.43
N GLN A 155 -2.02 11.14 -14.46
CA GLN A 155 -2.39 9.76 -14.73
C GLN A 155 -1.18 8.85 -14.60
N PHE A 156 -1.42 7.59 -14.21
CA PHE A 156 -0.42 6.55 -14.04
C PHE A 156 -0.90 5.25 -14.68
N ARG A 157 0.03 4.35 -14.95
CA ARG A 157 -0.34 2.99 -15.34
C ARG A 157 -1.14 2.30 -14.24
N ALA A 158 -2.21 1.62 -14.65
CA ALA A 158 -2.99 0.74 -13.79
C ALA A 158 -2.57 -0.74 -13.94
N PHE A 159 -1.77 -1.05 -14.93
CA PHE A 159 -1.12 -2.34 -15.15
C PHE A 159 0.09 -2.15 -16.07
N GLN A 160 0.92 -3.18 -16.19
CA GLN A 160 2.00 -3.23 -17.16
C GLN A 160 1.52 -3.93 -18.43
N ALA A 161 1.93 -3.40 -19.58
CA ALA A 161 1.51 -3.91 -20.89
C ALA A 161 2.66 -4.60 -21.66
N ASP A 162 3.72 -4.98 -20.96
CA ASP A 162 4.87 -5.60 -21.58
C ASP A 162 4.54 -6.96 -22.17
N GLU A 163 5.21 -7.30 -23.27
CA GLU A 163 5.03 -8.56 -23.96
C GLU A 163 5.28 -9.77 -23.05
N GLY A 164 4.35 -10.71 -23.09
CA GLY A 164 4.44 -11.95 -22.31
C GLY A 164 4.12 -11.81 -20.83
N GLN A 165 3.77 -10.61 -20.33
CA GLN A 165 3.32 -10.43 -18.96
C GLN A 165 1.81 -10.65 -18.84
N PRO A 166 1.35 -11.39 -17.82
CA PRO A 166 -0.07 -11.47 -17.54
C PRO A 166 -0.58 -10.12 -17.03
N LEU A 167 -1.81 -9.76 -17.36
CA LEU A 167 -2.50 -8.64 -16.73
C LEU A 167 -2.55 -8.84 -15.22
N ARG A 168 -2.26 -7.78 -14.48
CA ARG A 168 -2.28 -7.74 -13.03
C ARG A 168 -2.97 -6.46 -12.56
N ALA A 169 -3.48 -6.51 -11.35
CA ALA A 169 -4.13 -5.37 -10.71
C ALA A 169 -3.54 -5.08 -9.32
N ASN A 170 -2.32 -5.52 -9.09
CA ASN A 170 -1.59 -5.37 -7.84
C ASN A 170 -0.71 -4.12 -7.83
N HIS A 171 -0.26 -3.72 -6.66
CA HIS A 171 0.74 -2.69 -6.42
C HIS A 171 0.38 -1.32 -7.02
N ASN A 172 -0.87 -0.93 -6.86
CA ASN A 172 -1.35 0.35 -7.38
C ASN A 172 -1.02 1.51 -6.43
N GLY A 173 -0.70 1.26 -5.17
CA GLY A 173 -0.43 2.28 -4.18
C GLY A 173 -1.66 3.15 -3.92
N GLY A 174 -1.56 4.45 -4.23
CA GLY A 174 -2.69 5.36 -4.22
C GLY A 174 -2.76 6.32 -3.03
N VAL A 175 -1.88 6.19 -2.04
CA VAL A 175 -1.86 7.11 -0.89
C VAL A 175 -1.48 8.51 -1.35
N LEU A 176 -2.26 9.49 -0.91
CA LEU A 176 -2.03 10.91 -1.15
C LEU A 176 -1.78 11.63 0.17
N ARG A 177 -0.77 12.51 0.22
CA ARG A 177 -0.52 13.40 1.37
C ARG A 177 -0.03 14.77 0.90
N PHE A 178 -0.47 15.83 1.55
CA PHE A 178 0.20 17.12 1.43
C PHE A 178 1.32 17.19 2.46
N GLY A 179 2.53 17.50 1.98
CA GLY A 179 3.68 17.73 2.85
C GLY A 179 3.61 19.09 3.56
N PRO A 180 4.47 19.30 4.58
CA PRO A 180 4.60 20.59 5.26
C PRO A 180 5.03 21.72 4.34
N ASP A 181 5.61 21.39 3.19
CA ASP A 181 5.98 22.30 2.11
C ASP A 181 4.79 22.72 1.20
N GLY A 182 3.60 22.18 1.48
CA GLY A 182 2.37 22.43 0.72
C GLY A 182 2.35 21.76 -0.65
N LYS A 183 3.20 20.75 -0.90
CA LYS A 183 3.19 19.97 -2.14
C LYS A 183 2.39 18.69 -1.94
N LEU A 184 1.80 18.20 -3.04
CA LEU A 184 1.09 16.93 -3.08
C LEU A 184 2.09 15.81 -3.34
N TYR A 185 2.10 14.82 -2.47
CA TYR A 185 2.86 13.58 -2.64
C TYR A 185 1.91 12.44 -2.94
N ALA A 186 2.30 11.57 -3.86
CA ALA A 186 1.56 10.37 -4.20
C ALA A 186 2.52 9.21 -4.40
N ILE A 187 2.16 8.04 -3.88
CA ILE A 187 2.93 6.81 -4.04
C ILE A 187 2.21 5.84 -4.97
N VAL A 188 2.95 5.23 -5.88
CA VAL A 188 2.51 4.18 -6.80
C VAL A 188 3.54 3.06 -6.77
N GLY A 189 3.09 1.82 -6.59
CA GLY A 189 3.97 0.66 -6.65
C GLY A 189 4.34 0.25 -8.08
N ASP A 190 4.97 -0.91 -8.22
CA ASP A 190 5.47 -1.42 -9.50
C ASP A 190 4.36 -2.01 -10.41
N THR A 191 3.10 -1.85 -10.03
CA THR A 191 1.89 -2.37 -10.70
C THR A 191 1.90 -3.89 -10.92
N GLY A 192 2.52 -4.62 -9.99
CA GLY A 192 2.59 -6.08 -10.00
C GLY A 192 3.51 -6.65 -11.07
N ARG A 193 4.40 -5.85 -11.60
CA ARG A 193 5.35 -6.25 -12.64
C ARG A 193 6.53 -7.07 -12.11
N ARG A 194 6.60 -7.22 -10.78
CA ARG A 194 7.60 -8.06 -10.13
C ARG A 194 9.03 -7.57 -10.32
N GLY A 195 9.21 -6.27 -10.15
CA GLY A 195 10.48 -5.60 -10.25
C GLY A 195 11.07 -5.54 -11.66
N GLN A 196 10.26 -5.69 -12.68
CA GLN A 196 10.75 -5.68 -14.04
C GLN A 196 11.42 -4.38 -14.45
N LEU A 197 11.02 -3.28 -13.83
CA LEU A 197 11.49 -1.96 -14.22
C LEU A 197 12.56 -1.41 -13.31
N GLN A 198 12.43 -1.67 -12.01
CA GLN A 198 13.31 -1.05 -11.04
C GLN A 198 14.63 -1.81 -10.94
N ASN A 199 15.72 -1.09 -11.14
CA ASN A 199 17.07 -1.58 -10.88
C ASN A 199 17.49 -2.85 -11.66
N LEU A 200 16.92 -3.04 -12.84
CA LEU A 200 17.33 -4.06 -13.79
C LEU A 200 17.85 -3.42 -15.07
N VAL A 201 19.15 -3.49 -15.29
CA VAL A 201 19.83 -2.82 -16.42
C VAL A 201 19.34 -3.32 -17.79
N ASN A 202 19.02 -4.60 -17.88
CA ASN A 202 18.62 -5.24 -19.13
C ASN A 202 17.20 -5.82 -19.07
N GLY A 203 16.44 -5.48 -18.02
CA GLY A 203 15.14 -6.07 -17.78
C GLY A 203 15.18 -7.57 -17.49
N PRO A 204 14.04 -8.22 -17.18
CA PRO A 204 13.94 -9.61 -16.77
C PRO A 204 14.09 -10.60 -17.93
N PHE A 205 13.96 -10.16 -19.17
CA PHE A 205 13.98 -11.03 -20.37
C PHE A 205 15.33 -11.11 -21.04
N GLY A 206 16.36 -10.45 -20.50
CA GLY A 206 17.72 -10.57 -20.96
C GLY A 206 18.30 -9.33 -21.67
N PRO A 207 19.47 -9.48 -22.28
CA PRO A 207 20.17 -8.37 -22.93
C PRO A 207 19.34 -7.73 -24.06
N GLY A 208 19.29 -6.43 -24.07
CA GLY A 208 18.63 -5.66 -25.12
C GLY A 208 17.21 -5.19 -24.79
N ILE A 209 16.66 -5.61 -23.64
CA ILE A 209 15.42 -5.03 -23.11
C ILE A 209 15.82 -3.91 -22.16
N PRO A 210 15.56 -2.65 -22.50
CA PRO A 210 15.92 -1.53 -21.63
C PRO A 210 15.10 -1.53 -20.36
N ASP A 211 15.67 -0.97 -19.29
CA ASP A 211 14.91 -0.56 -18.12
C ASP A 211 14.02 0.62 -18.50
N ASP A 212 12.72 0.43 -18.46
CA ASP A 212 11.72 1.42 -18.86
C ASP A 212 11.01 2.08 -17.68
N GLN A 213 11.66 2.07 -16.51
CA GLN A 213 11.13 2.57 -15.24
C GLN A 213 10.48 3.96 -15.30
N PHE A 214 11.02 4.86 -16.10
CA PHE A 214 10.54 6.24 -16.22
C PHE A 214 9.89 6.56 -17.56
N GLY A 215 9.62 5.58 -18.33
CA GLY A 215 9.16 5.67 -19.69
C GLY A 215 10.21 5.08 -20.61
N GLY A 216 9.79 4.26 -21.50
CA GLY A 216 10.63 3.54 -22.41
C GLY A 216 9.99 3.37 -23.77
N PRO A 217 10.62 2.60 -24.65
CA PRO A 217 10.09 2.42 -26.00
C PRO A 217 8.83 1.56 -26.06
N GLU A 218 8.50 0.83 -24.99
CA GLU A 218 7.48 -0.22 -25.01
C GLU A 218 6.58 -0.26 -23.79
N PRO A 219 5.29 -0.51 -24.01
CA PRO A 219 4.49 -0.25 -25.22
C PRO A 219 3.99 1.18 -25.25
N ASP A 220 4.32 1.95 -24.25
CA ASP A 220 4.14 3.39 -24.10
C ASP A 220 5.21 3.96 -23.17
N ASP A 221 5.24 5.26 -23.01
CA ASP A 221 6.29 6.02 -22.34
C ASP A 221 5.81 6.73 -21.07
N ALA A 222 4.59 6.44 -20.62
CA ALA A 222 4.04 7.06 -19.42
C ALA A 222 4.33 6.26 -18.13
N HIS A 223 5.53 5.76 -17.98
CA HIS A 223 5.92 4.96 -16.83
C HIS A 223 6.26 5.82 -15.62
N ARG A 224 5.46 5.73 -14.60
CA ARG A 224 5.70 6.25 -13.25
C ARG A 224 5.24 5.19 -12.27
N THR A 225 5.99 4.09 -12.21
CA THR A 225 5.73 2.94 -11.36
C THR A 225 6.87 2.72 -10.39
N GLY A 226 6.58 2.23 -9.18
CA GLY A 226 7.55 2.08 -8.11
C GLY A 226 8.13 3.43 -7.66
N VAL A 227 7.28 4.46 -7.51
CA VAL A 227 7.72 5.84 -7.29
C VAL A 227 6.88 6.58 -6.26
N ILE A 228 7.50 7.54 -5.61
CA ILE A 228 6.82 8.67 -4.96
C ILE A 228 7.01 9.89 -5.87
N VAL A 229 5.90 10.48 -6.29
CA VAL A 229 5.91 11.77 -6.99
C VAL A 229 5.63 12.90 -6.02
N ARG A 230 6.25 14.07 -6.26
CA ARG A 230 6.00 15.33 -5.55
C ARG A 230 5.59 16.39 -6.55
N LEU A 231 4.40 16.96 -6.34
CA LEU A 231 3.70 17.81 -7.32
C LEU A 231 3.29 19.14 -6.69
N ASN A 232 3.21 20.16 -7.52
CA ASN A 232 2.40 21.33 -7.19
C ASN A 232 0.91 20.95 -7.21
N ASP A 233 0.06 21.78 -6.66
CA ASP A 233 -1.39 21.59 -6.58
C ASP A 233 -2.11 21.53 -7.95
N ASP A 234 -1.40 21.88 -9.02
CA ASP A 234 -1.85 21.79 -10.42
C ASP A 234 -1.28 20.59 -11.19
N GLY A 235 -0.48 19.72 -10.54
CA GLY A 235 0.19 18.56 -11.14
C GLY A 235 1.52 18.86 -11.83
N SER A 236 1.94 20.11 -11.87
CA SER A 236 3.27 20.46 -12.40
C SER A 236 4.39 20.02 -11.44
N ALA A 237 5.59 19.77 -11.99
CA ALA A 237 6.74 19.42 -11.20
C ALA A 237 7.32 20.63 -10.45
N PRO A 238 7.48 20.60 -9.12
CA PRO A 238 8.21 21.60 -8.38
C PRO A 238 9.66 21.71 -8.86
N ARG A 239 10.18 22.93 -9.00
CA ARG A 239 11.55 23.15 -9.50
C ARG A 239 12.65 22.69 -8.55
N ASP A 240 12.31 22.49 -7.30
CA ASP A 240 13.15 21.99 -6.22
C ASP A 240 13.03 20.47 -6.01
N ASN A 241 12.32 19.75 -6.88
CA ASN A 241 12.37 18.30 -6.88
C ASN A 241 13.79 17.78 -7.10
N PRO A 242 14.18 16.67 -6.46
CA PRO A 242 15.57 16.18 -6.50
C PRO A 242 16.08 15.92 -7.92
N PHE A 243 15.21 15.45 -8.80
CA PHE A 243 15.58 15.12 -10.18
C PHE A 243 15.09 16.14 -11.22
N PHE A 244 14.59 17.31 -10.80
CA PHE A 244 14.03 18.30 -11.74
C PHE A 244 15.01 18.70 -12.84
N ARG A 245 16.27 18.98 -12.47
CA ARG A 245 17.29 19.39 -13.42
C ARG A 245 17.70 18.27 -14.37
N VAL A 246 17.82 17.06 -13.85
CA VAL A 246 18.16 15.86 -14.64
C VAL A 246 17.04 15.58 -15.65
N GLY A 247 15.80 15.50 -15.21
CA GLY A 247 14.66 15.29 -16.10
C GLY A 247 14.53 16.40 -17.15
N ARG A 248 14.79 17.67 -16.79
CA ARG A 248 14.81 18.76 -17.76
C ARG A 248 15.88 18.56 -18.83
N SER A 249 17.06 18.05 -18.49
CA SER A 249 18.13 17.79 -19.46
C SER A 249 17.84 16.57 -20.34
N MET A 250 17.10 15.58 -19.85
CA MET A 250 16.64 14.44 -20.63
C MET A 250 15.64 14.86 -21.72
N GLY A 251 14.73 15.77 -21.37
CA GLY A 251 13.67 16.19 -22.27
C GLY A 251 12.61 15.12 -22.54
N GLY A 252 11.64 15.42 -23.39
CA GLY A 252 10.57 14.51 -23.74
C GLY A 252 9.69 14.08 -22.57
N GLU A 253 8.96 13.00 -22.74
CA GLU A 253 8.06 12.45 -21.72
C GLU A 253 8.83 11.80 -20.58
N VAL A 254 9.87 11.04 -20.84
CA VAL A 254 10.76 10.46 -19.84
C VAL A 254 11.30 11.54 -18.92
N GLY A 255 11.81 12.63 -19.49
CA GLY A 255 12.31 13.77 -18.71
C GLY A 255 11.20 14.44 -17.89
N ALA A 256 10.00 14.58 -18.41
CA ALA A 256 8.86 15.13 -17.69
C ALA A 256 8.43 14.20 -16.51
N ASN A 257 8.51 12.89 -16.67
CA ASN A 257 8.27 11.92 -15.60
C ASN A 257 9.33 12.06 -14.51
N VAL A 258 10.61 12.08 -14.89
CA VAL A 258 11.74 12.22 -13.95
C VAL A 258 11.67 13.54 -13.16
N GLN A 259 11.22 14.64 -13.75
CA GLN A 259 11.05 15.91 -13.03
C GLN A 259 10.06 15.84 -11.86
N ARG A 260 9.09 14.92 -11.90
CA ARG A 260 8.05 14.76 -10.86
C ARG A 260 8.47 13.83 -9.72
N LEU A 261 9.55 13.08 -9.89
CA LEU A 261 9.98 12.09 -8.89
C LEU A 261 10.53 12.76 -7.64
N PHE A 262 10.14 12.19 -6.49
CA PHE A 262 10.74 12.46 -5.19
C PHE A 262 11.64 11.29 -4.75
N ALA A 263 11.16 10.06 -4.89
CA ALA A 263 11.86 8.82 -4.66
C ALA A 263 11.40 7.74 -5.64
N TYR A 264 12.15 6.66 -5.77
CA TYR A 264 11.82 5.53 -6.65
C TYR A 264 12.46 4.22 -6.16
N GLY A 265 12.27 3.15 -6.90
CA GLY A 265 12.77 1.81 -6.54
C GLY A 265 11.89 1.13 -5.50
N LEU A 266 10.58 1.45 -5.50
CA LEU A 266 9.58 0.92 -4.58
C LEU A 266 8.82 -0.24 -5.22
N ARG A 267 8.43 -1.22 -4.42
CA ARG A 267 7.59 -2.34 -4.85
C ARG A 267 6.11 -2.06 -4.65
N ASN A 268 5.66 -1.97 -3.40
CA ASN A 268 4.24 -1.82 -3.07
C ASN A 268 4.04 -1.21 -1.68
N SER A 269 3.54 0.00 -1.64
CA SER A 269 3.26 0.73 -0.40
C SER A 269 1.79 1.13 -0.30
N PHE A 270 1.22 0.97 0.89
CA PHE A 270 -0.14 1.39 1.25
C PHE A 270 -0.17 2.42 2.37
N GLY A 271 0.98 2.93 2.78
CA GLY A 271 1.07 3.88 3.88
C GLY A 271 2.17 4.92 3.68
N MET A 272 1.81 6.19 3.81
CA MET A 272 2.73 7.32 3.72
C MET A 272 2.27 8.42 4.67
N ALA A 273 3.18 8.94 5.48
CA ALA A 273 2.88 10.00 6.44
C ALA A 273 4.08 10.91 6.68
N PHE A 274 3.81 12.17 7.02
CA PHE A 274 4.84 13.12 7.44
C PHE A 274 4.95 13.16 8.96
N ASP A 275 6.17 13.04 9.49
CA ASP A 275 6.41 13.27 10.91
C ASP A 275 6.09 14.73 11.26
N PRO A 276 5.16 14.99 12.19
CA PRO A 276 4.71 16.34 12.51
C PRO A 276 5.79 17.18 13.19
N ARG A 277 6.89 16.57 13.68
CA ARG A 277 7.99 17.27 14.34
C ARG A 277 9.14 17.62 13.38
N SER A 278 9.61 16.66 12.59
CA SER A 278 10.75 16.85 11.68
C SER A 278 10.29 17.32 10.30
N GLY A 279 9.08 16.95 9.88
CA GLY A 279 8.61 17.12 8.51
C GLY A 279 9.15 16.06 7.54
N ASP A 280 9.87 15.05 8.04
CA ASP A 280 10.38 13.96 7.22
C ASP A 280 9.22 13.06 6.77
N LEU A 281 9.33 12.56 5.55
CA LEU A 281 8.39 11.61 4.98
C LEU A 281 8.76 10.19 5.42
N TRP A 282 7.75 9.45 5.86
CA TRP A 282 7.84 8.03 6.16
C TRP A 282 6.87 7.26 5.28
N GLU A 283 7.27 6.08 4.86
CA GLU A 283 6.41 5.15 4.15
C GLU A 283 6.70 3.72 4.59
N GLN A 284 5.76 2.82 4.37
CA GLN A 284 5.92 1.40 4.58
C GLN A 284 5.87 0.66 3.24
N GLU A 285 6.59 -0.44 3.12
CA GLU A 285 6.65 -1.22 1.90
C GLU A 285 6.40 -2.70 2.15
N ASN A 286 5.59 -3.29 1.28
CA ASN A 286 5.31 -4.72 1.29
C ASN A 286 6.32 -5.46 0.42
N GLY A 287 7.07 -6.38 1.02
CA GLY A 287 7.85 -7.37 0.32
C GLY A 287 6.99 -8.35 -0.46
N ASP A 288 7.60 -9.30 -1.15
CA ASP A 288 6.85 -10.40 -1.77
C ASP A 288 6.60 -11.52 -0.75
N ASP A 289 7.66 -12.22 -0.40
CA ASP A 289 7.67 -13.19 0.69
C ASP A 289 8.61 -12.76 1.82
N SER A 290 9.48 -11.81 1.56
CA SER A 290 10.50 -11.33 2.49
C SER A 290 10.61 -9.81 2.51
N PHE A 291 11.05 -9.31 3.62
CA PHE A 291 11.46 -7.93 3.88
C PHE A 291 10.37 -6.88 3.61
N SER A 292 9.28 -6.94 4.41
CA SER A 292 8.49 -5.72 4.61
C SER A 292 9.33 -4.66 5.28
N GLU A 293 9.12 -3.40 4.92
CA GLU A 293 9.96 -2.29 5.33
C GLU A 293 9.18 -1.12 5.93
N LEU A 294 9.83 -0.38 6.78
CA LEU A 294 9.48 0.97 7.17
C LEU A 294 10.64 1.90 6.81
N ASN A 295 10.38 2.81 5.92
CA ASN A 295 11.37 3.68 5.32
C ASN A 295 11.18 5.15 5.73
N ARG A 296 12.26 5.84 6.07
CA ARG A 296 12.32 7.29 6.07
C ARG A 296 12.80 7.77 4.70
N VAL A 297 11.94 8.47 3.99
CA VAL A 297 12.15 8.78 2.58
C VAL A 297 12.84 10.15 2.41
N ASP A 298 14.10 10.12 2.09
CA ASP A 298 14.87 11.31 1.73
C ASP A 298 14.63 11.70 0.25
N PRO A 299 14.73 13.00 -0.10
CA PRO A 299 14.66 13.43 -1.49
C PRO A 299 15.74 12.76 -2.35
N GLY A 300 15.32 12.08 -3.42
CA GLY A 300 16.23 11.38 -4.31
C GLY A 300 16.57 9.95 -3.90
N MET A 301 15.83 9.38 -2.93
CA MET A 301 15.99 7.99 -2.51
C MET A 301 15.68 7.03 -3.66
N ASN A 302 16.50 5.97 -3.78
CA ASN A 302 16.19 4.73 -4.47
C ASN A 302 16.11 3.63 -3.42
N SER A 303 14.92 3.04 -3.23
CA SER A 303 14.68 2.00 -2.22
C SER A 303 15.31 0.64 -2.56
N GLY A 304 15.70 0.44 -3.83
CA GLY A 304 16.50 -0.74 -4.22
C GLY A 304 15.74 -1.86 -4.91
N TRP A 305 14.41 -1.88 -4.86
CA TRP A 305 13.62 -2.91 -5.53
C TRP A 305 13.97 -2.96 -7.04
N VAL A 306 14.36 -4.10 -7.61
CA VAL A 306 14.26 -5.50 -7.21
C VAL A 306 15.60 -6.06 -6.72
N GLN A 307 16.69 -5.32 -6.76
CA GLN A 307 18.01 -5.84 -6.34
C GLN A 307 18.13 -5.98 -4.82
N ILE A 308 17.42 -5.13 -4.08
CA ILE A 308 17.41 -5.12 -2.62
C ILE A 308 15.96 -4.96 -2.15
N MET A 309 15.60 -5.74 -1.16
CA MET A 309 14.48 -5.56 -0.27
C MET A 309 14.98 -5.88 1.14
N GLY A 310 14.68 -5.04 2.12
CA GLY A 310 15.36 -5.05 3.41
C GLY A 310 16.73 -4.38 3.37
N PRO A 311 17.51 -4.43 4.44
CA PRO A 311 18.84 -3.84 4.47
C PRO A 311 19.78 -4.49 3.45
N ALA A 312 20.65 -3.71 2.81
CA ALA A 312 21.61 -4.22 1.85
C ALA A 312 22.48 -5.35 2.42
N SER A 313 22.77 -5.33 3.72
CA SER A 313 23.51 -6.40 4.39
C SER A 313 22.83 -7.77 4.32
N ARG A 314 21.51 -7.79 4.11
CA ARG A 314 20.68 -8.99 4.07
C ARG A 314 20.32 -9.44 2.65
N VAL A 315 20.91 -8.87 1.58
CA VAL A 315 20.57 -9.15 0.17
C VAL A 315 20.69 -10.64 -0.19
N ALA A 316 21.66 -11.35 0.36
CA ALA A 316 21.78 -12.80 0.13
C ALA A 316 20.62 -13.59 0.74
N GLN A 317 20.11 -13.15 1.90
CA GLN A 317 18.95 -13.76 2.54
C GLN A 317 17.67 -13.44 1.77
N PHE A 318 17.49 -12.19 1.32
CA PHE A 318 16.43 -11.78 0.42
C PHE A 318 16.39 -12.67 -0.84
N LYS A 319 17.51 -12.79 -1.54
CA LYS A 319 17.61 -13.64 -2.71
C LYS A 319 17.25 -15.10 -2.40
N ALA A 320 17.78 -15.65 -1.31
CA ALA A 320 17.53 -17.04 -0.94
C ALA A 320 16.05 -17.32 -0.69
N ILE A 321 15.34 -16.41 -0.02
CA ILE A 321 13.89 -16.55 0.23
C ILE A 321 13.10 -16.40 -1.07
N GLU A 322 13.39 -15.35 -1.84
CA GLU A 322 12.59 -15.00 -3.01
C GLU A 322 12.81 -15.92 -4.22
N THR A 323 13.90 -16.67 -4.26
CA THR A 323 14.22 -17.54 -5.38
C THR A 323 14.21 -19.03 -5.04
N ASP A 324 13.84 -19.43 -3.82
CA ASP A 324 13.73 -20.83 -3.43
C ASP A 324 12.41 -21.45 -3.95
N PRO A 325 12.47 -22.34 -4.96
CA PRO A 325 11.28 -22.98 -5.50
C PRO A 325 10.68 -24.02 -4.55
N THR A 326 11.38 -24.39 -3.50
CA THR A 326 10.98 -25.46 -2.57
C THR A 326 10.50 -24.92 -1.22
N ALA A 327 10.59 -23.61 -1.00
CA ALA A 327 10.20 -22.99 0.25
C ALA A 327 8.73 -23.29 0.56
N PRO A 328 8.43 -23.97 1.66
CA PRO A 328 7.05 -24.22 2.06
C PRO A 328 6.39 -22.89 2.45
N GLN A 329 5.25 -22.63 1.90
CA GLN A 329 4.41 -21.53 2.34
C GLN A 329 3.50 -22.01 3.45
N PRO A 330 3.73 -21.65 4.70
CA PRO A 330 3.02 -22.23 5.84
C PRO A 330 1.55 -21.85 5.90
N PHE A 331 1.13 -20.87 5.13
CA PHE A 331 -0.19 -20.27 5.27
C PHE A 331 -1.12 -20.42 4.07
N THR A 332 -0.72 -21.16 3.04
CA THR A 332 -1.63 -21.44 1.94
C THR A 332 -2.09 -22.88 1.93
N PRO A 333 -3.39 -23.13 1.76
CA PRO A 333 -3.94 -24.48 1.62
C PRO A 333 -3.31 -25.29 0.48
N ASN A 334 -2.73 -24.60 -0.49
CA ASN A 334 -2.12 -25.18 -1.69
C ASN A 334 -0.59 -25.28 -1.62
N GLY A 335 0.03 -24.94 -0.48
CA GLY A 335 1.46 -25.08 -0.24
C GLY A 335 2.27 -23.90 -0.75
N TYR A 336 2.68 -23.87 -1.96
CA TYR A 336 3.68 -22.98 -2.48
C TYR A 336 3.10 -21.69 -3.14
N PHE A 337 3.56 -20.54 -2.70
CA PHE A 337 3.36 -19.30 -3.40
C PHE A 337 4.46 -19.06 -4.39
N GLY A 338 4.45 -19.59 -5.54
CA GLY A 338 5.54 -19.34 -6.48
C GLY A 338 6.02 -17.90 -6.38
N LEU A 339 7.20 -17.74 -5.83
CA LEU A 339 7.81 -16.45 -5.61
C LEU A 339 7.91 -15.70 -6.92
N GLN A 340 7.76 -14.40 -6.86
CA GLN A 340 7.73 -13.61 -8.07
C GLN A 340 9.04 -13.73 -8.84
N GLN A 341 10.17 -13.70 -8.16
CA GLN A 341 11.50 -13.79 -8.73
C GLN A 341 11.85 -15.16 -9.30
N ILE A 342 11.13 -16.20 -8.93
CA ILE A 342 11.36 -17.55 -9.45
C ILE A 342 11.11 -17.64 -10.96
N ARG A 343 10.35 -16.73 -11.53
CA ARG A 343 10.12 -16.67 -12.97
C ARG A 343 11.29 -16.09 -13.74
N TRP A 344 12.28 -15.57 -13.04
CA TRP A 344 13.50 -15.04 -13.60
C TRP A 344 14.69 -15.92 -13.24
N PRO A 345 15.75 -15.90 -14.03
CA PRO A 345 16.98 -16.50 -13.60
C PRO A 345 17.41 -15.89 -12.26
N PRO A 346 17.72 -16.70 -11.24
CA PRO A 346 18.21 -16.17 -9.95
C PRO A 346 19.43 -15.24 -10.08
N THR A 347 20.17 -15.37 -11.18
CA THR A 347 21.31 -14.49 -11.52
C THR A 347 20.90 -13.02 -11.77
N ASN A 348 19.62 -12.73 -11.97
CA ASN A 348 19.15 -11.36 -12.08
C ASN A 348 19.14 -10.63 -10.73
N ILE A 349 19.15 -11.39 -9.63
CA ILE A 349 19.26 -10.85 -8.26
C ILE A 349 20.71 -11.00 -7.80
N ALA A 350 21.27 -9.95 -7.22
CA ALA A 350 22.64 -9.94 -6.75
C ALA A 350 22.89 -10.92 -5.58
N ASP A 351 24.12 -11.39 -5.45
CA ASP A 351 24.54 -12.28 -4.36
C ASP A 351 25.14 -11.53 -3.16
N THR A 352 25.57 -10.30 -3.39
CA THR A 352 26.26 -9.49 -2.37
C THR A 352 25.76 -8.05 -2.38
N PRO A 353 25.87 -7.33 -1.26
CA PRO A 353 25.52 -5.90 -1.18
C PRO A 353 26.23 -5.06 -2.24
N ALA A 354 27.53 -5.27 -2.40
CA ALA A 354 28.32 -4.50 -3.39
C ALA A 354 27.86 -4.74 -4.82
N GLU A 355 27.49 -5.97 -5.14
CA GLU A 355 26.93 -6.32 -6.44
C GLU A 355 25.55 -5.68 -6.65
N ALA A 356 24.66 -5.77 -5.66
CA ALA A 356 23.34 -5.15 -5.71
C ALA A 356 23.44 -3.64 -5.97
N LEU A 357 24.25 -2.96 -5.18
CA LEU A 357 24.49 -1.51 -5.35
C LEU A 357 25.06 -1.17 -6.73
N SER A 358 25.92 -2.03 -7.29
CA SER A 358 26.51 -1.81 -8.62
C SER A 358 25.52 -2.04 -9.77
N ARG A 359 24.46 -2.81 -9.53
CA ARG A 359 23.42 -3.13 -10.52
C ARG A 359 22.27 -2.14 -10.54
N MET A 360 22.12 -1.34 -9.50
CA MET A 360 21.01 -0.40 -9.39
C MET A 360 20.99 0.62 -10.52
N PHE A 361 19.82 0.88 -11.03
CA PHE A 361 19.58 2.00 -11.94
C PHE A 361 19.57 3.30 -11.15
N MET A 362 20.65 4.08 -11.26
CA MET A 362 20.84 5.31 -10.51
C MET A 362 20.64 6.54 -11.39
N VAL A 363 19.50 7.21 -11.22
CA VAL A 363 19.33 8.58 -11.77
C VAL A 363 20.41 9.49 -11.15
N PRO A 364 21.09 10.35 -11.93
CA PRO A 364 22.10 11.25 -11.39
C PRO A 364 21.60 12.02 -10.17
N GLY A 365 22.26 11.83 -9.02
CA GLY A 365 21.85 12.41 -7.74
C GLY A 365 21.00 11.49 -6.86
N ALA A 366 20.59 10.34 -7.35
CA ALA A 366 19.92 9.33 -6.53
C ALA A 366 20.86 8.71 -5.50
N ARG A 367 20.27 8.21 -4.41
CA ARG A 367 20.98 7.51 -3.32
C ARG A 367 20.16 6.35 -2.84
N PHE A 368 20.79 5.21 -2.65
CA PHE A 368 20.20 4.12 -1.90
C PHE A 368 20.20 4.45 -0.41
N SER A 369 19.16 4.05 0.28
CA SER A 369 19.06 4.09 1.74
C SER A 369 18.51 2.76 2.22
N ASP A 370 19.15 2.18 3.23
CA ASP A 370 18.57 1.04 3.95
C ASP A 370 17.29 1.48 4.67
N PRO A 371 16.31 0.57 4.86
CA PRO A 371 15.14 0.83 5.67
C PRO A 371 15.49 1.07 7.15
N GLU A 372 14.67 1.84 7.84
CA GLU A 372 14.84 2.10 9.27
C GLU A 372 14.40 0.90 10.14
N LEU A 373 13.48 0.08 9.61
CA LEU A 373 13.04 -1.19 10.22
C LEU A 373 12.57 -2.13 9.12
N SER A 374 12.86 -3.42 9.26
CA SER A 374 12.39 -4.46 8.36
C SER A 374 11.91 -5.69 9.11
N TRP A 375 11.07 -6.48 8.45
CA TRP A 375 10.72 -7.84 8.87
C TRP A 375 11.25 -8.81 7.83
N LYS A 376 12.01 -9.80 8.27
CA LYS A 376 12.63 -10.81 7.38
C LYS A 376 11.62 -11.53 6.48
N PHE A 377 10.48 -11.93 7.04
CA PHE A 377 9.34 -12.40 6.27
C PHE A 377 8.24 -11.35 6.31
N GLU A 378 7.49 -11.28 5.24
CA GLU A 378 6.44 -10.32 5.00
C GLU A 378 5.37 -10.30 6.12
N VAL A 379 5.00 -9.12 6.61
CA VAL A 379 3.98 -8.91 7.65
C VAL A 379 2.75 -8.13 7.15
N ALA A 380 2.69 -7.86 5.86
CA ALA A 380 1.63 -7.09 5.20
C ALA A 380 1.32 -5.76 5.89
N PRO A 381 2.30 -4.85 5.99
CA PRO A 381 2.06 -3.52 6.53
C PRO A 381 1.05 -2.75 5.67
N GLY A 382 0.18 -1.99 6.33
CA GLY A 382 -0.90 -1.21 5.72
C GLY A 382 -0.70 0.30 5.87
N GLY A 383 -1.77 1.03 6.23
CA GLY A 383 -1.70 2.47 6.44
C GLY A 383 -0.81 2.86 7.61
N ILE A 384 -0.14 3.99 7.48
CA ILE A 384 0.64 4.60 8.56
C ILE A 384 0.19 6.03 8.86
N GLY A 385 0.37 6.45 10.12
CA GLY A 385 0.10 7.81 10.56
C GLY A 385 0.76 8.13 11.89
N PHE A 386 1.00 9.41 12.12
CA PHE A 386 1.54 9.90 13.39
C PHE A 386 0.43 10.41 14.30
N LEU A 387 0.58 10.21 15.60
CA LEU A 387 -0.28 10.87 16.59
C LEU A 387 0.25 12.28 16.89
N ASP A 388 -0.39 13.30 16.32
CA ASP A 388 0.00 14.70 16.57
C ASP A 388 -0.84 15.36 17.67
N SER A 389 -0.98 14.67 18.80
CA SER A 389 -1.70 15.18 19.96
C SER A 389 -1.21 14.56 21.28
N ASN A 390 -1.76 15.05 22.41
CA ASN A 390 -1.59 14.44 23.74
C ASN A 390 -2.84 13.67 24.20
N ALA A 391 -3.82 13.42 23.32
CA ALA A 391 -5.09 12.83 23.74
C ALA A 391 -4.89 11.44 24.36
N LEU A 392 -4.04 10.62 23.79
CA LEU A 392 -3.72 9.29 24.34
C LEU A 392 -2.72 9.34 25.52
N GLY A 393 -2.02 10.44 25.70
CA GLY A 393 -0.95 10.63 26.70
C GLY A 393 0.31 11.17 26.07
N GLY A 394 1.18 11.76 26.91
CA GLY A 394 2.45 12.33 26.44
C GLY A 394 3.38 11.30 25.81
N ASP A 395 3.30 10.07 26.30
CA ASP A 395 4.16 8.94 25.88
C ASP A 395 3.85 8.43 24.47
N TYR A 396 2.65 8.73 23.96
CA TYR A 396 2.23 8.32 22.60
C TYR A 396 2.39 9.44 21.58
N ARG A 397 2.69 10.64 22.05
CA ARG A 397 2.71 11.80 21.19
C ARG A 397 3.83 11.74 20.19
N ARG A 398 3.49 11.86 18.91
CA ARG A 398 4.40 11.82 17.75
C ARG A 398 4.97 10.45 17.44
N ASP A 399 4.43 9.40 18.04
CA ASP A 399 4.75 8.06 17.59
C ASP A 399 4.04 7.76 16.28
N LEU A 400 4.67 6.90 15.50
CA LEU A 400 4.12 6.39 14.26
C LEU A 400 3.30 5.14 14.59
N PHE A 401 2.11 5.07 14.02
CA PHE A 401 1.25 3.90 14.10
C PHE A 401 1.11 3.29 12.71
N MET A 402 1.14 1.97 12.64
CA MET A 402 1.09 1.22 11.39
C MET A 402 0.09 0.07 11.50
N GLY A 403 -0.88 0.03 10.59
CA GLY A 403 -1.74 -1.11 10.41
C GLY A 403 -0.98 -2.27 9.77
N GLY A 404 -1.32 -3.49 10.16
CA GLY A 404 -0.76 -4.70 9.54
C GLY A 404 -1.87 -5.72 9.32
N ALA A 405 -1.93 -6.29 8.13
CA ALA A 405 -2.85 -7.40 7.86
C ALA A 405 -2.35 -8.68 8.53
N ARG A 406 -3.16 -9.69 8.48
CA ARG A 406 -2.84 -11.05 8.88
C ARG A 406 -3.23 -11.99 7.75
N ASP A 407 -2.88 -13.27 7.87
CA ASP A 407 -3.27 -14.27 6.90
C ASP A 407 -4.76 -14.17 6.52
N PHE A 408 -5.05 -14.27 5.24
CA PHE A 408 -6.39 -14.09 4.68
C PHE A 408 -7.06 -12.73 4.99
N LEU A 409 -6.27 -11.69 5.29
CA LEU A 409 -6.76 -10.34 5.59
C LEU A 409 -7.66 -10.27 6.84
N GLU A 410 -7.55 -11.23 7.74
CA GLU A 410 -8.30 -11.30 8.98
C GLU A 410 -7.42 -10.92 10.19
N GLY A 411 -8.06 -10.64 11.33
CA GLY A 411 -7.39 -10.28 12.57
C GLY A 411 -6.75 -8.89 12.49
N GLY A 412 -5.55 -8.80 11.94
CA GLY A 412 -4.83 -7.55 11.77
C GLY A 412 -4.23 -6.98 13.05
N HIS A 413 -3.09 -6.34 12.90
CA HIS A 413 -2.33 -5.73 13.98
C HIS A 413 -2.30 -4.22 13.84
N LEU A 414 -2.14 -3.54 14.97
CA LEU A 414 -1.75 -2.14 15.01
C LEU A 414 -0.42 -2.08 15.76
N PHE A 415 0.62 -1.61 15.07
CA PHE A 415 1.94 -1.39 15.65
C PHE A 415 2.09 0.05 16.12
N ARG A 416 2.86 0.25 17.18
CA ARG A 416 3.37 1.55 17.63
C ARG A 416 4.88 1.55 17.48
N ILE A 417 5.38 2.58 16.83
CA ILE A 417 6.80 2.71 16.52
C ILE A 417 7.27 4.06 17.04
N GLU A 418 8.13 4.01 18.03
CA GLU A 418 8.79 5.18 18.59
C GLU A 418 9.97 5.58 17.69
N LEU A 419 10.22 6.87 17.56
CA LEU A 419 11.36 7.36 16.80
C LEU A 419 12.36 8.04 17.73
N THR A 420 13.63 7.85 17.40
CA THR A 420 14.77 8.47 18.11
C THR A 420 14.59 9.98 18.31
N GLY A 421 15.29 10.57 19.24
CA GLY A 421 15.16 11.99 19.56
C GLY A 421 15.41 12.94 18.39
N ASN A 422 16.22 12.53 17.41
CA ASN A 422 16.46 13.25 16.16
C ASN A 422 15.44 12.91 15.04
N ARG A 423 14.52 11.97 15.29
CA ARG A 423 13.44 11.54 14.39
C ARG A 423 13.90 10.87 13.08
N ARG A 424 15.11 10.31 13.05
CA ARG A 424 15.69 9.77 11.82
C ARG A 424 15.82 8.26 11.80
N ALA A 425 15.50 7.60 12.89
CA ALA A 425 15.53 6.16 13.03
C ALA A 425 14.42 5.70 13.99
N VAL A 426 14.09 4.43 13.93
CA VAL A 426 13.23 3.79 14.93
C VAL A 426 13.98 3.69 16.25
N ASP A 427 13.30 3.96 17.35
CA ASP A 427 13.81 3.79 18.72
C ASP A 427 13.26 2.47 19.26
N VAL A 428 14.13 1.53 19.56
CA VAL A 428 13.75 0.19 19.98
C VAL A 428 14.37 -0.14 21.32
N ASP A 429 13.54 -0.62 22.24
CA ASP A 429 13.98 -1.12 23.55
C ASP A 429 14.38 -2.62 23.50
N ASP A 430 13.88 -3.35 22.50
CA ASP A 430 14.17 -4.78 22.32
C ASP A 430 15.53 -4.97 21.65
N PRO A 431 16.52 -5.57 22.32
CA PRO A 431 17.85 -5.75 21.76
C PRO A 431 17.88 -6.63 20.51
N ARG A 432 16.82 -7.42 20.25
CA ARG A 432 16.72 -8.24 19.04
C ARG A 432 16.51 -7.39 17.80
N LEU A 433 15.99 -6.16 17.96
CA LEU A 433 15.73 -5.21 16.88
C LEU A 433 16.84 -4.18 16.66
N GLU A 434 17.96 -4.27 17.41
CA GLU A 434 19.07 -3.29 17.30
C GLU A 434 19.72 -3.22 15.90
N ASP A 435 19.62 -4.29 15.12
CA ASP A 435 20.13 -4.31 13.73
C ASP A 435 19.12 -3.83 12.69
N GLY A 436 17.93 -3.37 13.14
CA GLY A 436 16.86 -2.88 12.29
C GLY A 436 16.05 -3.98 11.56
N VAL A 437 16.19 -5.24 11.98
CA VAL A 437 15.46 -6.36 11.38
C VAL A 437 14.81 -7.22 12.44
N ALA A 438 13.50 -7.42 12.33
CA ALA A 438 12.81 -8.49 13.05
C ALA A 438 12.99 -9.80 12.28
N ASP A 439 13.79 -10.72 12.85
CA ASP A 439 14.04 -12.06 12.28
C ASP A 439 12.85 -13.01 12.57
N ASN A 440 11.64 -12.60 12.16
CA ASN A 440 10.46 -13.44 12.26
C ASN A 440 10.62 -14.74 11.46
N ILE A 441 9.87 -15.77 11.86
CA ILE A 441 10.11 -17.14 11.38
C ILE A 441 9.25 -17.53 10.17
N ASN A 442 8.17 -16.79 9.92
CA ASN A 442 7.22 -17.02 8.84
C ASN A 442 6.52 -15.71 8.44
N LYS A 443 5.85 -15.71 7.29
CA LYS A 443 4.94 -14.61 6.89
C LYS A 443 3.86 -14.39 7.96
N TRP A 444 3.56 -13.10 8.23
CA TRP A 444 2.56 -12.59 9.18
C TRP A 444 2.80 -12.99 10.64
N GLU A 445 3.94 -13.55 10.94
CA GLU A 445 4.35 -13.93 12.28
C GLU A 445 5.19 -12.78 12.89
N LEU A 446 5.11 -12.58 14.21
CA LEU A 446 5.59 -11.38 14.88
C LEU A 446 6.84 -11.60 15.79
N THR A 447 7.50 -12.76 15.70
CA THR A 447 8.73 -12.99 16.47
C THR A 447 9.69 -11.81 16.30
N GLU A 448 10.26 -11.36 17.40
CA GLU A 448 11.12 -10.18 17.54
C GLU A 448 10.43 -8.82 17.39
N SER A 449 9.22 -8.75 16.83
CA SER A 449 8.47 -7.49 16.75
C SER A 449 7.27 -7.41 17.70
N GLU A 450 7.16 -8.32 18.66
CA GLU A 450 6.08 -8.35 19.65
C GLU A 450 6.06 -7.07 20.49
N SER A 451 7.23 -6.48 20.76
CA SER A 451 7.37 -5.22 21.51
C SER A 451 6.78 -4.00 20.79
N LEU A 452 6.63 -4.08 19.47
CA LEU A 452 6.02 -3.03 18.67
C LEU A 452 4.49 -3.14 18.59
N LEU A 453 3.92 -4.24 19.10
CA LEU A 453 2.49 -4.47 19.01
C LEU A 453 1.73 -3.55 19.98
N PHE A 454 0.83 -2.75 19.45
CA PHE A 454 -0.03 -1.83 20.20
C PHE A 454 -1.46 -2.34 20.34
N GLY A 455 -1.97 -3.03 19.32
CA GLY A 455 -3.31 -3.60 19.33
C GLY A 455 -3.48 -4.75 18.37
N ARG A 456 -4.61 -5.47 18.53
CA ARG A 456 -4.98 -6.66 17.75
C ARG A 456 -6.39 -6.56 17.21
N ASN A 457 -6.72 -7.40 16.24
CA ASN A 457 -8.06 -7.58 15.68
C ASN A 457 -8.62 -6.34 14.97
N PHE A 458 -7.76 -5.41 14.55
CA PHE A 458 -8.17 -4.22 13.79
C PHE A 458 -8.58 -4.52 12.35
N GLY A 459 -8.40 -5.77 11.87
CA GLY A 459 -8.56 -6.09 10.45
C GLY A 459 -7.41 -5.50 9.62
N VAL A 460 -7.66 -5.27 8.35
CA VAL A 460 -6.68 -4.61 7.47
C VAL A 460 -6.73 -3.10 7.72
N GLY A 461 -5.79 -2.59 8.52
CA GLY A 461 -5.66 -1.16 8.79
C GLY A 461 -5.06 -0.43 7.60
N THR A 462 -5.86 0.36 6.89
CA THR A 462 -5.47 0.96 5.60
C THR A 462 -5.15 2.44 5.65
N ASP A 463 -5.61 3.14 6.68
CA ASP A 463 -5.29 4.54 6.91
C ASP A 463 -5.27 4.82 8.42
N VAL A 464 -4.31 5.61 8.87
CA VAL A 464 -4.17 6.01 10.28
C VAL A 464 -3.97 7.51 10.32
N GLN A 465 -4.81 8.22 11.11
CA GLN A 465 -4.75 9.68 11.19
C GLN A 465 -5.09 10.17 12.59
N THR A 466 -4.51 11.32 12.97
CA THR A 466 -4.99 12.10 14.12
C THR A 466 -6.21 12.90 13.72
N GLY A 467 -7.32 12.71 14.42
CA GLY A 467 -8.54 13.48 14.22
C GLY A 467 -8.45 14.92 14.78
N PRO A 468 -9.42 15.79 14.42
CA PRO A 468 -9.49 17.17 14.92
C PRO A 468 -9.74 17.28 16.44
N ASP A 469 -10.14 16.18 17.07
CA ASP A 469 -10.29 16.02 18.53
C ASP A 469 -8.99 15.59 19.21
N GLY A 470 -8.00 15.19 18.42
CA GLY A 470 -6.69 14.71 18.86
C GLY A 470 -6.63 13.18 19.04
N HIS A 471 -7.73 12.46 18.88
CA HIS A 471 -7.75 11.01 18.97
C HIS A 471 -7.08 10.37 17.74
N LEU A 472 -6.65 9.11 17.88
CA LEU A 472 -6.12 8.34 16.76
C LEU A 472 -7.26 7.58 16.08
N TYR A 473 -7.35 7.69 14.75
CA TYR A 473 -8.34 7.00 13.95
C TYR A 473 -7.68 5.99 13.04
N VAL A 474 -8.30 4.81 12.90
CA VAL A 474 -7.84 3.71 12.06
C VAL A 474 -8.96 3.25 11.15
N VAL A 475 -8.74 3.31 9.85
CA VAL A 475 -9.66 2.75 8.85
C VAL A 475 -9.38 1.26 8.72
N SER A 476 -10.41 0.44 8.86
CA SER A 476 -10.32 -1.01 8.69
C SER A 476 -11.13 -1.48 7.50
N LEU A 477 -10.44 -1.85 6.44
CA LEU A 477 -11.04 -2.34 5.20
C LEU A 477 -11.88 -3.60 5.43
N SER A 478 -11.29 -4.61 6.07
CA SER A 478 -11.95 -5.92 6.23
C SER A 478 -13.05 -5.94 7.30
N LYS A 479 -13.07 -4.95 8.22
CA LYS A 479 -14.14 -4.80 9.22
C LYS A 479 -15.26 -3.86 8.77
N GLY A 480 -15.09 -3.14 7.66
CA GLY A 480 -16.06 -2.17 7.18
C GLY A 480 -16.29 -1.02 8.17
N ALA A 481 -15.23 -0.57 8.84
CA ALA A 481 -15.34 0.38 9.96
C ALA A 481 -14.18 1.37 10.01
N VAL A 482 -14.42 2.48 10.71
CA VAL A 482 -13.37 3.37 11.22
C VAL A 482 -13.40 3.27 12.75
N TYR A 483 -12.26 3.02 13.34
CA TYR A 483 -12.06 2.97 14.79
C TYR A 483 -11.43 4.25 15.31
N GLU A 484 -11.80 4.65 16.50
CA GLU A 484 -11.27 5.78 17.26
C GLU A 484 -10.61 5.24 18.53
N ILE A 485 -9.39 5.65 18.79
CA ILE A 485 -8.62 5.29 19.99
C ILE A 485 -8.47 6.53 20.88
N ASP A 486 -8.83 6.38 22.13
CA ASP A 486 -8.81 7.42 23.17
C ASP A 486 -8.41 6.83 24.52
N ARG A 487 -8.24 7.65 25.54
CA ARG A 487 -8.05 7.19 26.92
C ARG A 487 -9.30 6.53 27.47
N ALA A 488 -9.10 5.40 28.16
CA ALA A 488 -10.16 4.77 28.92
C ALA A 488 -10.65 5.74 30.01
N ARG A 489 -11.97 5.81 30.19
CA ARG A 489 -12.62 6.70 31.16
C ARG A 489 -12.68 6.11 32.55
#